data_9732a4175d22ad9b8926d57eafc081e8
#
_entry.id   9732a4175d22ad9b8926d57eafc081e8
#
_cell.length_a   1.000
_cell.length_b   1.000
_cell.length_c   1.000
_cell.angle_alpha   90.00
_cell.angle_beta   90.00
_cell.angle_gamma   90.00
#
_symmetry.space_group_name_H-M   'P 1'
#
loop_
_entity.id
_entity.type
_entity.pdbx_description
1 polymer ?
#
loop_
_entity_poly.entity_id
_entity_poly.type
_entity_poly.pdbx_seq_one_letter_code
_entity_poly.pdbx_strand_id
1 'polypeptide(L)'
;RKVVDFDTPQQFKKMSKDILDLSTKIPMTADGLAAIVAAGGQSGINKSDLLPFAESAAKMGVAFDITADQAGEMMAKWRTAFKMGQPEVIALADKINYLGNTTAASAPLISDVVTRVGPLGAVGGVASGEIAALGASIVGAGINSEMGATGIKNLILALTSGESATKAQTGAFATLGLDAVEMAQYMQKDAKGAILTVLKGLQGLDKAKQASTLKDLFGKESLGAISPLLSNLDKLEENFAGVAN
;
A
#
# COMPACT_ATOMS: atom_id res chain seq x y z
N ARG A 1 -26.35 12.27 9.91
CA ARG A 1 -27.50 11.50 10.46
C ARG A 1 -28.02 10.40 9.53
N LYS A 2 -27.84 10.53 8.23
CA LYS A 2 -28.25 9.47 7.27
C LYS A 2 -27.29 8.27 7.19
N VAL A 3 -26.10 8.39 7.72
CA VAL A 3 -24.98 7.44 7.50
C VAL A 3 -24.46 6.84 8.80
N VAL A 4 -24.73 7.49 9.93
CA VAL A 4 -24.39 6.97 11.27
C VAL A 4 -25.70 6.87 12.06
N ASP A 5 -26.04 5.66 12.47
CA ASP A 5 -27.24 5.39 13.24
C ASP A 5 -27.01 5.70 14.71
N PHE A 6 -27.69 6.72 15.23
CA PHE A 6 -27.63 7.12 16.63
C PHE A 6 -28.87 6.62 17.35
N ASP A 7 -28.70 5.90 18.44
CA ASP A 7 -29.78 5.31 19.22
C ASP A 7 -30.63 6.41 19.93
N THR A 8 -29.99 7.55 20.23
CA THR A 8 -30.68 8.68 20.88
C THR A 8 -30.27 10.03 20.28
N PRO A 9 -31.14 11.06 20.35
CA PRO A 9 -30.78 12.43 19.98
C PRO A 9 -29.61 13.00 20.78
N GLN A 10 -29.40 12.52 22.00
CA GLN A 10 -28.32 12.94 22.88
C GLN A 10 -26.95 12.46 22.35
N GLN A 11 -26.89 11.24 21.82
CA GLN A 11 -25.65 10.72 21.18
C GLN A 11 -25.26 11.54 19.95
N PHE A 12 -26.25 11.93 19.14
CA PHE A 12 -26.01 12.82 17.99
C PHE A 12 -25.46 14.19 18.43
N LYS A 13 -26.10 14.80 19.44
CA LYS A 13 -25.65 16.10 19.99
C LYS A 13 -24.24 16.01 20.56
N LYS A 14 -23.93 14.92 21.27
CA LYS A 14 -22.59 14.67 21.80
C LYS A 14 -21.57 14.59 20.67
N MET A 15 -21.80 13.77 19.65
CA MET A 15 -20.90 13.64 18.49
C MET A 15 -20.68 14.99 17.79
N SER A 16 -21.74 15.77 17.60
CA SER A 16 -21.63 17.10 17.00
C SER A 16 -20.76 18.05 17.83
N LYS A 17 -20.88 18.00 19.16
CA LYS A 17 -20.04 18.78 20.06
C LYS A 17 -18.58 18.29 19.99
N ASP A 18 -18.36 16.99 20.05
CA ASP A 18 -17.02 16.40 20.00
C ASP A 18 -16.31 16.76 18.68
N ILE A 19 -17.02 16.82 17.55
CA ILE A 19 -16.50 17.28 16.25
C ILE A 19 -16.12 18.78 16.31
N LEU A 20 -16.97 19.62 16.90
CA LEU A 20 -16.66 21.05 17.09
C LEU A 20 -15.42 21.23 17.99
N ASP A 21 -15.36 20.52 19.10
CA ASP A 21 -14.21 20.56 20.01
C ASP A 21 -12.91 20.07 19.32
N LEU A 22 -13.01 19.07 18.45
CA LEU A 22 -11.87 18.58 17.66
C LEU A 22 -11.40 19.60 16.61
N SER A 23 -12.34 20.31 15.96
CA SER A 23 -12.00 21.34 14.97
C SER A 23 -11.24 22.56 15.56
N THR A 24 -11.27 22.73 16.87
CA THR A 24 -10.44 23.74 17.55
C THR A 24 -8.99 23.30 17.79
N LYS A 25 -8.71 21.99 17.68
CA LYS A 25 -7.41 21.38 17.97
C LYS A 25 -6.62 20.99 16.73
N ILE A 26 -7.30 20.82 15.61
CA ILE A 26 -6.72 20.37 14.34
C ILE A 26 -7.03 21.46 13.27
N PRO A 27 -6.11 21.78 12.36
CA PRO A 27 -6.33 22.78 11.31
C PRO A 27 -7.28 22.26 10.22
N MET A 28 -8.51 21.90 10.61
CA MET A 28 -9.56 21.40 9.73
C MET A 28 -10.93 21.90 10.21
N THR A 29 -11.81 22.21 9.26
CA THR A 29 -13.16 22.71 9.58
C THR A 29 -14.03 21.60 10.21
N ALA A 30 -15.02 22.00 11.01
CA ALA A 30 -15.99 21.05 11.59
C ALA A 30 -16.75 20.27 10.49
N ASP A 31 -17.05 20.89 9.35
CA ASP A 31 -17.69 20.24 8.20
C ASP A 31 -16.76 19.17 7.57
N GLY A 32 -15.45 19.46 7.46
CA GLY A 32 -14.47 18.49 6.99
C GLY A 32 -14.37 17.28 7.93
N LEU A 33 -14.32 17.51 9.24
CA LEU A 33 -14.33 16.42 10.23
C LEU A 33 -15.64 15.62 10.19
N ALA A 34 -16.80 16.30 10.01
CA ALA A 34 -18.09 15.62 9.87
C ALA A 34 -18.15 14.75 8.60
N ALA A 35 -17.50 15.16 7.50
CA ALA A 35 -17.41 14.36 6.28
C ALA A 35 -16.58 13.08 6.53
N ILE A 36 -15.45 13.18 7.24
CA ILE A 36 -14.65 12.01 7.63
C ILE A 36 -15.44 11.05 8.53
N VAL A 37 -16.18 11.58 9.53
CA VAL A 37 -17.06 10.76 10.38
C VAL A 37 -18.12 10.05 9.57
N ALA A 38 -18.70 10.72 8.56
CA ALA A 38 -19.68 10.13 7.67
C ALA A 38 -19.08 9.01 6.82
N ALA A 39 -17.89 9.22 6.24
CA ALA A 39 -17.17 8.20 5.46
C ALA A 39 -16.82 6.97 6.33
N GLY A 40 -16.38 7.19 7.57
CA GLY A 40 -16.14 6.12 8.54
C GLY A 40 -17.41 5.33 8.86
N GLY A 41 -18.53 6.02 9.10
CA GLY A 41 -19.82 5.39 9.35
C GLY A 41 -20.33 4.56 8.17
N GLN A 42 -20.18 5.05 6.94
CA GLN A 42 -20.50 4.30 5.70
C GLN A 42 -19.66 3.03 5.54
N SER A 43 -18.44 3.08 6.03
CA SER A 43 -17.49 1.95 5.97
C SER A 43 -17.63 0.97 7.14
N GLY A 44 -18.67 1.13 7.97
CA GLY A 44 -18.98 0.23 9.07
C GLY A 44 -18.08 0.38 10.30
N ILE A 45 -17.40 1.53 10.46
CA ILE A 45 -16.62 1.80 11.68
C ILE A 45 -17.60 2.01 12.85
N ASN A 46 -17.30 1.36 13.99
CA ASN A 46 -18.14 1.47 15.19
C ASN A 46 -18.23 2.93 15.66
N LYS A 47 -19.38 3.30 16.23
CA LYS A 47 -19.64 4.67 16.74
C LYS A 47 -18.57 5.17 17.71
N SER A 48 -18.07 4.30 18.58
CA SER A 48 -17.00 4.60 19.54
C SER A 48 -15.69 5.00 18.86
N ASP A 49 -15.43 4.48 17.66
CA ASP A 49 -14.16 4.62 16.95
C ASP A 49 -14.19 5.73 15.90
N LEU A 50 -15.40 6.29 15.62
CA LEU A 50 -15.56 7.30 14.57
C LEU A 50 -14.79 8.59 14.84
N LEU A 51 -14.75 9.07 16.10
CA LEU A 51 -14.01 10.28 16.43
C LEU A 51 -12.48 10.08 16.38
N PRO A 52 -11.92 9.00 16.98
CA PRO A 52 -10.51 8.66 16.76
C PRO A 52 -10.15 8.45 15.28
N PHE A 53 -11.03 7.85 14.50
CA PHE A 53 -10.86 7.71 13.06
C PHE A 53 -10.80 9.08 12.37
N ALA A 54 -11.74 9.99 12.69
CA ALA A 54 -11.78 11.33 12.10
C ALA A 54 -10.54 12.14 12.47
N GLU A 55 -10.06 12.05 13.70
CA GLU A 55 -8.83 12.70 14.13
C GLU A 55 -7.61 12.20 13.33
N SER A 56 -7.48 10.90 13.17
CA SER A 56 -6.38 10.28 12.42
C SER A 56 -6.43 10.64 10.94
N ALA A 57 -7.63 10.59 10.33
CA ALA A 57 -7.82 10.95 8.93
C ALA A 57 -7.57 12.45 8.68
N ALA A 58 -7.95 13.31 9.63
CA ALA A 58 -7.66 14.73 9.54
C ALA A 58 -6.15 15.02 9.58
N LYS A 59 -5.42 14.35 10.48
CA LYS A 59 -3.94 14.44 10.54
C LYS A 59 -3.30 13.94 9.24
N MET A 60 -3.79 12.82 8.70
CA MET A 60 -3.34 12.30 7.42
C MET A 60 -3.64 13.27 6.26
N GLY A 61 -4.83 13.90 6.25
CA GLY A 61 -5.19 14.91 5.25
C GLY A 61 -4.20 16.06 5.21
N VAL A 62 -3.82 16.59 6.38
CA VAL A 62 -2.80 17.64 6.51
C VAL A 62 -1.42 17.14 6.07
N ALA A 63 -1.02 15.94 6.52
CA ALA A 63 0.31 15.38 6.20
C ALA A 63 0.49 15.05 4.72
N PHE A 64 -0.58 14.66 4.03
CA PHE A 64 -0.55 14.25 2.61
C PHE A 64 -0.97 15.38 1.66
N ASP A 65 -1.37 16.54 2.19
CA ASP A 65 -1.94 17.66 1.42
C ASP A 65 -3.14 17.23 0.55
N ILE A 66 -4.08 16.52 1.17
CA ILE A 66 -5.32 16.04 0.55
C ILE A 66 -6.55 16.53 1.32
N THR A 67 -7.72 16.46 0.67
CA THR A 67 -8.98 16.87 1.31
C THR A 67 -9.42 15.92 2.42
N ALA A 68 -10.31 16.39 3.30
CA ALA A 68 -10.91 15.60 4.37
C ALA A 68 -11.63 14.34 3.83
N ASP A 69 -12.40 14.50 2.75
CA ASP A 69 -13.12 13.39 2.11
C ASP A 69 -12.15 12.33 1.57
N GLN A 70 -11.09 12.77 0.88
CA GLN A 70 -10.06 11.88 0.35
C GLN A 70 -9.34 11.11 1.47
N ALA A 71 -8.99 11.79 2.57
CA ALA A 71 -8.33 11.15 3.72
C ALA A 71 -9.24 10.10 4.37
N GLY A 72 -10.49 10.44 4.63
CA GLY A 72 -11.47 9.53 5.21
C GLY A 72 -11.75 8.32 4.32
N GLU A 73 -11.98 8.54 3.03
CA GLU A 73 -12.21 7.48 2.06
C GLU A 73 -11.00 6.54 1.93
N MET A 74 -9.80 7.10 1.87
CA MET A 74 -8.55 6.35 1.74
C MET A 74 -8.31 5.44 2.95
N MET A 75 -8.42 5.96 4.16
CA MET A 75 -8.28 5.16 5.39
C MET A 75 -9.35 4.08 5.50
N ALA A 76 -10.59 4.38 5.13
CA ALA A 76 -11.69 3.42 5.12
C ALA A 76 -11.43 2.26 4.13
N LYS A 77 -10.91 2.57 2.93
CA LYS A 77 -10.51 1.56 1.94
C LYS A 77 -9.41 0.66 2.47
N TRP A 78 -8.39 1.21 3.14
CA TRP A 78 -7.31 0.40 3.72
C TRP A 78 -7.81 -0.53 4.83
N ARG A 79 -8.67 -0.02 5.72
CA ARG A 79 -9.32 -0.86 6.74
C ARG A 79 -9.99 -2.09 6.13
N THR A 80 -10.74 -1.88 5.07
CA THR A 80 -11.49 -2.96 4.39
C THR A 80 -10.54 -3.88 3.60
N ALA A 81 -9.64 -3.32 2.80
CA ALA A 81 -8.76 -4.07 1.90
C ALA A 81 -7.78 -4.98 2.65
N PHE A 82 -7.24 -4.48 3.77
CA PHE A 82 -6.24 -5.21 4.57
C PHE A 82 -6.82 -5.80 5.86
N LYS A 83 -8.12 -5.62 6.13
CA LYS A 83 -8.80 -6.02 7.38
C LYS A 83 -8.10 -5.45 8.63
N MET A 84 -7.67 -4.20 8.55
CA MET A 84 -6.92 -3.50 9.58
C MET A 84 -7.81 -2.89 10.65
N GLY A 85 -7.36 -2.91 11.91
CA GLY A 85 -7.86 -2.05 12.97
C GLY A 85 -7.34 -0.60 12.85
N GLN A 86 -7.83 0.30 13.71
CA GLN A 86 -7.43 1.71 13.66
C GLN A 86 -5.92 1.93 13.89
N PRO A 87 -5.25 1.25 14.84
CA PRO A 87 -3.81 1.42 15.04
C PRO A 87 -2.98 1.03 13.82
N GLU A 88 -3.37 -0.04 13.12
CA GLU A 88 -2.66 -0.55 11.95
C GLU A 88 -2.80 0.39 10.74
N VAL A 89 -3.97 1.01 10.58
CA VAL A 89 -4.20 2.02 9.53
C VAL A 89 -3.37 3.28 9.79
N ILE A 90 -3.28 3.72 11.05
CA ILE A 90 -2.43 4.85 11.43
C ILE A 90 -0.96 4.51 11.13
N ALA A 91 -0.49 3.33 11.53
CA ALA A 91 0.87 2.89 11.27
C ALA A 91 1.17 2.84 9.75
N LEU A 92 0.21 2.41 8.93
CA LEU A 92 0.35 2.46 7.48
C LEU A 92 0.44 3.90 6.94
N ALA A 93 -0.41 4.81 7.45
CA ALA A 93 -0.35 6.22 7.08
C ALA A 93 1.01 6.85 7.44
N ASP A 94 1.55 6.55 8.62
CA ASP A 94 2.86 7.04 9.06
C ASP A 94 3.99 6.51 8.16
N LYS A 95 3.95 5.22 7.78
CA LYS A 95 4.92 4.63 6.84
C LYS A 95 4.86 5.30 5.46
N ILE A 96 3.66 5.55 4.94
CA ILE A 96 3.47 6.25 3.67
C ILE A 96 3.95 7.69 3.76
N ASN A 97 3.66 8.39 4.85
CA ASN A 97 4.15 9.75 5.09
C ASN A 97 5.68 9.79 5.14
N TYR A 98 6.29 8.84 5.86
CA TYR A 98 7.75 8.70 5.89
C TYR A 98 8.34 8.53 4.47
N LEU A 99 7.79 7.61 3.68
CA LEU A 99 8.24 7.37 2.31
C LEU A 99 8.02 8.62 1.42
N GLY A 100 6.88 9.31 1.57
CA GLY A 100 6.61 10.56 0.86
C GLY A 100 7.60 11.68 1.17
N ASN A 101 8.14 11.71 2.38
CA ASN A 101 9.12 12.71 2.82
C ASN A 101 10.58 12.31 2.52
N THR A 102 10.86 11.03 2.29
CA THR A 102 12.24 10.52 2.11
C THR A 102 12.54 10.03 0.69
N THR A 103 11.52 10.02 -0.18
CA THR A 103 11.66 9.63 -1.60
C THR A 103 11.13 10.72 -2.52
N ALA A 104 11.30 10.55 -3.84
CA ALA A 104 10.72 11.43 -4.84
C ALA A 104 9.22 11.17 -5.09
N ALA A 105 8.62 10.17 -4.44
CA ALA A 105 7.21 9.82 -4.58
C ALA A 105 6.37 10.63 -3.59
N SER A 106 5.24 11.19 -4.03
CA SER A 106 4.30 11.83 -3.10
C SER A 106 3.46 10.80 -2.34
N ALA A 107 3.10 11.10 -1.09
CA ALA A 107 2.27 10.22 -0.27
C ALA A 107 0.93 9.83 -0.93
N PRO A 108 0.19 10.72 -1.62
CA PRO A 108 -1.03 10.33 -2.34
C PRO A 108 -0.79 9.30 -3.45
N LEU A 109 0.30 9.39 -4.20
CA LEU A 109 0.61 8.43 -5.26
C LEU A 109 1.03 7.07 -4.69
N ILE A 110 1.79 7.04 -3.59
CA ILE A 110 2.10 5.81 -2.86
C ILE A 110 0.81 5.16 -2.35
N SER A 111 -0.09 5.96 -1.77
CA SER A 111 -1.39 5.52 -1.27
C SER A 111 -2.28 4.91 -2.35
N ASP A 112 -2.26 5.47 -3.57
CA ASP A 112 -3.00 4.91 -4.71
C ASP A 112 -2.45 3.53 -5.09
N VAL A 113 -1.13 3.35 -5.13
CA VAL A 113 -0.50 2.03 -5.34
C VAL A 113 -0.93 1.05 -4.25
N VAL A 114 -0.83 1.43 -2.98
CA VAL A 114 -1.21 0.58 -1.84
C VAL A 114 -2.67 0.15 -1.95
N THR A 115 -3.57 1.07 -2.26
CA THR A 115 -5.01 0.80 -2.40
C THR A 115 -5.30 -0.16 -3.55
N ARG A 116 -4.62 0.00 -4.69
CA ARG A 116 -4.80 -0.84 -5.88
C ARG A 116 -4.24 -2.25 -5.71
N VAL A 117 -3.15 -2.41 -4.99
CA VAL A 117 -2.49 -3.71 -4.75
C VAL A 117 -3.13 -4.45 -3.59
N GLY A 118 -3.65 -3.74 -2.60
CA GLY A 118 -4.04 -4.17 -1.27
C GLY A 118 -4.54 -5.61 -1.09
N PRO A 119 -5.67 -6.00 -1.70
CA PRO A 119 -6.22 -7.34 -1.48
C PRO A 119 -5.27 -8.46 -1.92
N LEU A 120 -4.52 -8.25 -3.01
CA LEU A 120 -3.57 -9.24 -3.52
C LEU A 120 -2.32 -9.34 -2.65
N GLY A 121 -1.88 -8.22 -2.07
CA GLY A 121 -0.75 -8.20 -1.14
C GLY A 121 -0.97 -9.13 0.04
N ALA A 122 -2.16 -9.05 0.66
CA ALA A 122 -2.52 -9.92 1.78
C ALA A 122 -2.51 -11.43 1.40
N VAL A 123 -2.99 -11.77 0.19
CA VAL A 123 -2.95 -13.15 -0.32
C VAL A 123 -1.51 -13.61 -0.60
N GLY A 124 -0.68 -12.72 -1.12
CA GLY A 124 0.72 -12.98 -1.45
C GLY A 124 1.69 -12.95 -0.25
N GLY A 125 1.20 -12.67 0.96
CA GLY A 125 2.04 -12.57 2.16
C GLY A 125 2.83 -11.25 2.26
N VAL A 126 2.54 -10.26 1.40
CA VAL A 126 3.26 -8.97 1.36
C VAL A 126 2.58 -7.99 2.30
N ALA A 127 3.30 -7.48 3.28
CA ALA A 127 2.79 -6.49 4.22
C ALA A 127 2.47 -5.16 3.53
N SER A 128 1.47 -4.44 4.04
CA SER A 128 1.04 -3.15 3.46
C SER A 128 2.16 -2.10 3.39
N GLY A 129 3.04 -2.06 4.39
CA GLY A 129 4.24 -1.23 4.39
C GLY A 129 5.24 -1.62 3.29
N GLU A 130 5.40 -2.90 3.02
CA GLU A 130 6.26 -3.40 1.92
C GLU A 130 5.69 -3.02 0.55
N ILE A 131 4.36 -3.08 0.38
CA ILE A 131 3.69 -2.58 -0.83
C ILE A 131 3.94 -1.07 -0.98
N ALA A 132 3.87 -0.31 0.11
CA ALA A 132 4.17 1.11 0.10
C ALA A 132 5.62 1.39 -0.32
N ALA A 133 6.59 0.61 0.17
CA ALA A 133 8.00 0.74 -0.19
C ALA A 133 8.26 0.44 -1.67
N LEU A 134 7.64 -0.63 -2.22
CA LEU A 134 7.67 -0.93 -3.65
C LEU A 134 7.04 0.20 -4.47
N GLY A 135 5.86 0.68 -4.04
CA GLY A 135 5.15 1.78 -4.67
C GLY A 135 6.00 3.06 -4.71
N ALA A 136 6.59 3.43 -3.58
CA ALA A 136 7.46 4.60 -3.47
C ALA A 136 8.67 4.51 -4.42
N SER A 137 9.28 3.33 -4.52
CA SER A 137 10.44 3.12 -5.41
C SER A 137 10.06 3.23 -6.90
N ILE A 138 8.90 2.72 -7.30
CA ILE A 138 8.42 2.75 -8.69
C ILE A 138 7.92 4.15 -9.06
N VAL A 139 7.05 4.73 -8.24
CA VAL A 139 6.48 6.06 -8.50
C VAL A 139 7.55 7.15 -8.40
N GLY A 140 8.48 7.02 -7.45
CA GLY A 140 9.63 7.92 -7.32
C GLY A 140 10.58 7.89 -8.52
N ALA A 141 10.57 6.81 -9.30
CA ALA A 141 11.27 6.71 -10.58
C ALA A 141 10.48 7.30 -11.77
N GLY A 142 9.34 7.93 -11.52
CA GLY A 142 8.51 8.60 -12.53
C GLY A 142 7.47 7.73 -13.22
N ILE A 143 7.24 6.51 -12.73
CA ILE A 143 6.18 5.63 -13.25
C ILE A 143 4.86 5.99 -12.56
N ASN A 144 3.76 6.07 -13.33
CA ASN A 144 2.46 6.36 -12.74
C ASN A 144 1.99 5.22 -11.80
N SER A 145 1.13 5.55 -10.84
CA SER A 145 0.67 4.63 -9.80
C SER A 145 -0.09 3.41 -10.35
N GLU A 146 -0.81 3.56 -11.45
CA GLU A 146 -1.57 2.47 -12.08
C GLU A 146 -0.64 1.42 -12.71
N MET A 147 0.36 1.86 -13.47
CA MET A 147 1.39 0.97 -14.03
C MET A 147 2.22 0.34 -12.90
N GLY A 148 2.57 1.12 -11.89
CA GLY A 148 3.28 0.64 -10.70
C GLY A 148 2.51 -0.46 -9.99
N ALA A 149 1.23 -0.24 -9.71
CA ALA A 149 0.37 -1.24 -9.08
C ALA A 149 0.23 -2.51 -9.93
N THR A 150 0.11 -2.39 -11.25
CA THR A 150 0.06 -3.54 -12.17
C THR A 150 1.36 -4.34 -12.10
N GLY A 151 2.52 -3.68 -12.14
CA GLY A 151 3.82 -4.34 -12.02
C GLY A 151 3.97 -5.08 -10.68
N ILE A 152 3.58 -4.45 -9.57
CA ILE A 152 3.64 -5.09 -8.24
C ILE A 152 2.69 -6.28 -8.16
N LYS A 153 1.47 -6.19 -8.71
CA LYS A 153 0.55 -7.33 -8.77
C LYS A 153 1.13 -8.51 -9.53
N ASN A 154 1.70 -8.26 -10.71
CA ASN A 154 2.30 -9.31 -11.53
C ASN A 154 3.55 -9.92 -10.85
N LEU A 155 4.34 -9.11 -10.16
CA LEU A 155 5.45 -9.58 -9.33
C LEU A 155 4.94 -10.53 -8.23
N ILE A 156 3.93 -10.14 -7.45
CA ILE A 156 3.36 -10.97 -6.40
C ILE A 156 2.80 -12.27 -6.99
N LEU A 157 2.02 -12.20 -8.06
CA LEU A 157 1.42 -13.36 -8.72
C LEU A 157 2.48 -14.34 -9.24
N ALA A 158 3.54 -13.84 -9.85
CA ALA A 158 4.62 -14.71 -10.33
C ALA A 158 5.36 -15.39 -9.18
N LEU A 159 5.70 -14.67 -8.12
CA LEU A 159 6.43 -15.21 -6.98
C LEU A 159 5.60 -16.17 -6.11
N THR A 160 4.28 -16.08 -6.19
CA THR A 160 3.34 -16.99 -5.47
C THR A 160 2.76 -18.09 -6.36
N SER A 161 3.19 -18.19 -7.62
CA SER A 161 2.61 -19.15 -8.58
C SER A 161 2.81 -20.63 -8.19
N GLY A 162 3.94 -20.96 -7.55
CA GLY A 162 4.22 -22.33 -7.10
C GLY A 162 4.06 -23.36 -8.22
N GLU A 163 3.28 -24.41 -7.96
CA GLU A 163 2.97 -25.47 -8.93
C GLU A 163 2.19 -24.98 -10.17
N SER A 164 1.52 -23.83 -10.08
CA SER A 164 0.79 -23.22 -11.20
C SER A 164 1.64 -22.36 -12.11
N ALA A 165 2.96 -22.27 -11.86
CA ALA A 165 3.88 -21.52 -12.68
C ALA A 165 3.86 -22.01 -14.14
N THR A 166 3.80 -21.07 -15.09
CA THR A 166 3.88 -21.37 -16.52
C THR A 166 5.28 -21.91 -16.87
N LYS A 167 5.41 -22.59 -18.01
CA LYS A 167 6.72 -23.03 -18.52
C LYS A 167 7.72 -21.88 -18.65
N ALA A 168 7.26 -20.69 -19.05
CA ALA A 168 8.09 -19.51 -19.16
C ALA A 168 8.59 -19.09 -17.76
N GLN A 169 7.68 -19.00 -16.77
CA GLN A 169 8.04 -18.67 -15.40
C GLN A 169 9.01 -19.70 -14.79
N THR A 170 8.71 -21.01 -14.95
CA THR A 170 9.61 -22.06 -14.45
C THR A 170 11.00 -21.97 -15.06
N GLY A 171 11.11 -21.72 -16.38
CA GLY A 171 12.38 -21.50 -17.05
C GLY A 171 13.11 -20.25 -16.57
N ALA A 172 12.37 -19.19 -16.30
CA ALA A 172 12.93 -17.94 -15.76
C ALA A 172 13.44 -18.12 -14.32
N PHE A 173 12.70 -18.82 -13.44
CA PHE A 173 13.19 -19.18 -12.10
C PHE A 173 14.45 -20.04 -12.18
N ALA A 174 14.48 -21.06 -13.05
CA ALA A 174 15.67 -21.89 -13.25
C ALA A 174 16.87 -21.08 -13.75
N THR A 175 16.67 -20.05 -14.58
CA THR A 175 17.73 -19.13 -15.04
C THR A 175 18.34 -18.36 -13.87
N LEU A 176 17.56 -18.09 -12.83
CA LEU A 176 17.99 -17.44 -11.58
C LEU A 176 18.54 -18.43 -10.54
N GLY A 177 18.55 -19.73 -10.84
CA GLY A 177 18.90 -20.78 -9.87
C GLY A 177 17.86 -20.97 -8.78
N LEU A 178 16.61 -20.64 -9.07
CA LEU A 178 15.47 -20.69 -8.13
C LEU A 178 14.44 -21.72 -8.60
N ASP A 179 13.61 -22.19 -7.65
CA ASP A 179 12.45 -23.05 -7.91
C ASP A 179 11.15 -22.29 -7.59
N ALA A 180 10.12 -22.46 -8.43
CA ALA A 180 8.85 -21.73 -8.30
C ALA A 180 8.08 -22.12 -7.03
N VAL A 181 8.12 -23.41 -6.63
CA VAL A 181 7.41 -23.90 -5.44
C VAL A 181 8.10 -23.41 -4.17
N GLU A 182 9.43 -23.52 -4.12
CA GLU A 182 10.22 -22.99 -3.01
C GLU A 182 10.05 -21.48 -2.88
N MET A 183 10.00 -20.75 -4.00
CA MET A 183 9.78 -19.30 -4.00
C MET A 183 8.40 -18.94 -3.46
N ALA A 184 7.35 -19.66 -3.81
CA ALA A 184 6.01 -19.44 -3.26
C ALA A 184 5.97 -19.69 -1.75
N GLN A 185 6.69 -20.68 -1.25
CA GLN A 185 6.84 -20.92 0.19
C GLN A 185 7.65 -19.82 0.88
N TYR A 186 8.70 -19.32 0.22
CA TYR A 186 9.51 -18.23 0.74
C TYR A 186 8.69 -16.93 0.85
N MET A 187 7.86 -16.62 -0.15
CA MET A 187 6.94 -15.48 -0.11
C MET A 187 6.03 -15.49 1.12
N GLN A 188 5.55 -16.67 1.56
CA GLN A 188 4.70 -16.78 2.75
C GLN A 188 5.46 -16.59 4.07
N LYS A 189 6.77 -16.77 4.09
CA LYS A 189 7.63 -16.65 5.29
C LYS A 189 8.26 -15.28 5.39
N ASP A 190 8.78 -14.76 4.30
CA ASP A 190 9.50 -13.50 4.18
C ASP A 190 9.35 -12.95 2.76
N ALA A 191 8.23 -12.27 2.50
CA ALA A 191 7.93 -11.72 1.19
C ALA A 191 8.99 -10.72 0.73
N LYS A 192 9.46 -9.85 1.62
CA LYS A 192 10.54 -8.89 1.34
C LYS A 192 11.80 -9.60 0.88
N GLY A 193 12.26 -10.59 1.63
CA GLY A 193 13.47 -11.37 1.29
C GLY A 193 13.31 -12.11 -0.04
N ALA A 194 12.15 -12.71 -0.31
CA ALA A 194 11.84 -13.40 -1.57
C ALA A 194 11.88 -12.42 -2.76
N ILE A 195 11.25 -11.26 -2.65
CA ILE A 195 11.26 -10.20 -3.68
C ILE A 195 12.70 -9.74 -3.95
N LEU A 196 13.46 -9.42 -2.92
CA LEU A 196 14.86 -8.98 -3.07
C LEU A 196 15.74 -10.07 -3.68
N THR A 197 15.55 -11.34 -3.34
CA THR A 197 16.28 -12.47 -3.91
C THR A 197 16.09 -12.54 -5.43
N VAL A 198 14.86 -12.43 -5.91
CA VAL A 198 14.56 -12.45 -7.35
C VAL A 198 15.13 -11.21 -8.04
N LEU A 199 14.94 -10.01 -7.46
CA LEU A 199 15.43 -8.76 -8.05
C LEU A 199 16.98 -8.75 -8.12
N LYS A 200 17.70 -9.23 -7.10
CA LYS A 200 19.16 -9.39 -7.10
C LYS A 200 19.62 -10.40 -8.15
N GLY A 201 18.94 -11.53 -8.26
CA GLY A 201 19.21 -12.52 -9.31
C GLY A 201 19.06 -11.91 -10.71
N LEU A 202 17.99 -11.18 -10.95
CA LEU A 202 17.76 -10.47 -12.22
C LEU A 202 18.84 -9.40 -12.50
N GLN A 203 19.24 -8.64 -11.48
CA GLN A 203 20.28 -7.60 -11.62
C GLN A 203 21.64 -8.21 -12.02
N GLY A 204 21.94 -9.43 -11.57
CA GLY A 204 23.17 -10.15 -11.89
C GLY A 204 23.25 -10.70 -13.32
N LEU A 205 22.15 -10.70 -14.09
CA LEU A 205 22.14 -11.17 -15.47
C LEU A 205 22.68 -10.12 -16.46
N ASP A 206 23.20 -10.57 -17.59
CA ASP A 206 23.45 -9.69 -18.73
C ASP A 206 22.15 -9.06 -19.24
N LYS A 207 22.22 -7.88 -19.88
CA LYS A 207 21.05 -7.09 -20.24
C LYS A 207 20.01 -7.82 -21.11
N ALA A 208 20.47 -8.68 -22.03
CA ALA A 208 19.58 -9.43 -22.92
C ALA A 208 18.82 -10.52 -22.13
N LYS A 209 19.53 -11.28 -21.31
CA LYS A 209 18.92 -12.28 -20.41
C LYS A 209 18.02 -11.62 -19.36
N GLN A 210 18.47 -10.50 -18.78
CA GLN A 210 17.67 -9.73 -17.82
C GLN A 210 16.31 -9.37 -18.40
N ALA A 211 16.27 -8.77 -19.59
CA ALA A 211 15.02 -8.35 -20.25
C ALA A 211 14.09 -9.54 -20.59
N SER A 212 14.67 -10.66 -21.09
CA SER A 212 13.88 -11.86 -21.40
C SER A 212 13.33 -12.51 -20.12
N THR A 213 14.16 -12.66 -19.08
CA THR A 213 13.74 -13.27 -17.81
C THR A 213 12.69 -12.43 -17.08
N LEU A 214 12.82 -11.10 -17.09
CA LEU A 214 11.78 -10.18 -16.58
C LEU A 214 10.45 -10.39 -17.28
N LYS A 215 10.47 -10.45 -18.62
CA LYS A 215 9.26 -10.65 -19.43
C LYS A 215 8.63 -12.02 -19.13
N ASP A 216 9.45 -13.06 -19.02
CA ASP A 216 8.97 -14.43 -18.78
C ASP A 216 8.40 -14.60 -17.37
N LEU A 217 8.94 -13.88 -16.37
CA LEU A 217 8.40 -13.88 -15.00
C LEU A 217 7.12 -13.04 -14.88
N PHE A 218 7.14 -11.79 -15.32
CA PHE A 218 6.16 -10.77 -14.92
C PHE A 218 5.27 -10.26 -16.07
N GLY A 219 5.48 -10.75 -17.29
CA GLY A 219 4.81 -10.21 -18.48
C GLY A 219 5.47 -8.93 -19.01
N LYS A 220 5.26 -8.68 -20.30
CA LYS A 220 5.86 -7.50 -20.98
C LYS A 220 5.34 -6.15 -20.45
N GLU A 221 4.11 -6.12 -19.97
CA GLU A 221 3.45 -4.95 -19.41
C GLU A 221 4.07 -4.49 -18.08
N SER A 222 4.77 -5.39 -17.39
CA SER A 222 5.41 -5.08 -16.11
C SER A 222 6.86 -4.58 -16.25
N LEU A 223 7.46 -4.68 -17.44
CA LEU A 223 8.86 -4.29 -17.65
C LEU A 223 9.14 -2.85 -17.24
N GLY A 224 8.25 -1.91 -17.63
CA GLY A 224 8.39 -0.51 -17.29
C GLY A 224 8.31 -0.21 -15.79
N ALA A 225 7.54 -1.00 -15.03
CA ALA A 225 7.37 -0.82 -13.60
C ALA A 225 8.47 -1.52 -12.78
N ILE A 226 8.94 -2.70 -13.21
CA ILE A 226 9.92 -3.49 -12.46
C ILE A 226 11.37 -3.07 -12.76
N SER A 227 11.68 -2.65 -14.00
CA SER A 227 13.03 -2.22 -14.36
C SER A 227 13.62 -1.13 -13.46
N PRO A 228 12.87 -0.10 -13.02
CA PRO A 228 13.37 0.90 -12.07
C PRO A 228 13.81 0.32 -10.74
N LEU A 229 13.15 -0.76 -10.26
CA LEU A 229 13.54 -1.45 -9.02
C LEU A 229 14.93 -2.08 -9.15
N LEU A 230 15.24 -2.65 -10.32
CA LEU A 230 16.56 -3.23 -10.58
C LEU A 230 17.67 -2.17 -10.68
N SER A 231 17.35 -1.00 -11.22
CA SER A 231 18.30 0.10 -11.36
C SER A 231 18.59 0.80 -10.03
N ASN A 232 17.67 0.72 -9.07
CA ASN A 232 17.71 1.42 -7.78
C ASN A 232 17.48 0.46 -6.61
N LEU A 233 18.07 -0.73 -6.65
CA LEU A 233 17.80 -1.78 -5.67
C LEU A 233 18.20 -1.39 -4.24
N ASP A 234 19.33 -0.69 -4.08
CA ASP A 234 19.78 -0.15 -2.78
C ASP A 234 18.70 0.78 -2.18
N LYS A 235 18.10 1.63 -3.03
CA LYS A 235 17.01 2.53 -2.58
C LYS A 235 15.76 1.77 -2.18
N LEU A 236 15.44 0.68 -2.87
CA LEU A 236 14.34 -0.20 -2.47
C LEU A 236 14.62 -0.86 -1.11
N GLU A 237 15.86 -1.32 -0.87
CA GLU A 237 16.26 -1.88 0.43
C GLU A 237 16.15 -0.85 1.56
N GLU A 238 16.57 0.41 1.32
CA GLU A 238 16.39 1.52 2.27
C GLU A 238 14.90 1.77 2.56
N ASN A 239 14.04 1.79 1.52
CA ASN A 239 12.62 1.99 1.69
C ASN A 239 11.98 0.85 2.50
N PHE A 240 12.37 -0.41 2.24
CA PHE A 240 11.93 -1.55 3.06
C PHE A 240 12.39 -1.43 4.52
N ALA A 241 13.62 -1.00 4.76
CA ALA A 241 14.13 -0.78 6.11
C ALA A 241 13.35 0.33 6.84
N GLY A 242 13.04 1.41 6.14
CA GLY A 242 12.29 2.56 6.70
C GLY A 242 10.85 2.24 7.10
N VAL A 243 10.24 1.19 6.54
CA VAL A 243 8.87 0.76 6.87
C VAL A 243 8.80 -0.50 7.75
N ALA A 244 9.93 -1.03 8.17
CA ALA A 244 9.99 -2.29 8.94
C ALA A 244 9.49 -2.15 10.40
N ASN A 245 9.43 -0.92 10.94
CA ASN A 245 9.07 -0.61 12.34
C ASN A 245 7.63 -0.16 12.47
#